data_d33e7c62dd668ac649cabf6614796c07
#
_entry.id   d33e7c62dd668ac649cabf6614796c07
#
_cell.length_a   1.000
_cell.length_b   1.000
_cell.length_c   1.000
_cell.angle_alpha   90.00
_cell.angle_beta   90.00
_cell.angle_gamma   90.00
#
_symmetry.space_group_name_H-M   'P 1'
#
loop_
_entity.id
_entity.type
_entity.pdbx_description
1 polymer ?
#
loop_
_entity_poly.entity_id
_entity_poly.type
_entity_poly.pdbx_seq_one_letter_code
_entity_poly.pdbx_strand_id
1 'polypeptide(L)'
;MGNYFLAIDQGTTSTRTVLYGSNFTALDQNQIEIRQYYPRPGYVEHDAQEIWDKTFSTVSSLLEKNGLDASQIISIGITNQRETIVGWDQKTGKPIGRAIVWQDKRTTDYCKTLKNQGVEKEVIEKTGLLLDPYFSASKLRWLNDNFKAVSYTHLTLPTIYS
;
A
#
# COMPACT_ATOMS: atom_id res chain seq x y z
N MET A 1 17.07 -19.87 22.93
CA MET A 1 15.86 -19.21 22.42
C MET A 1 15.99 -19.15 20.92
N GLY A 2 14.98 -19.59 20.18
CA GLY A 2 15.00 -19.52 18.72
C GLY A 2 14.90 -18.07 18.25
N ASN A 3 15.68 -17.69 17.26
CA ASN A 3 15.66 -16.37 16.65
C ASN A 3 14.95 -16.50 15.31
N TYR A 4 13.81 -15.82 15.16
CA TYR A 4 12.98 -15.89 13.96
C TYR A 4 12.86 -14.53 13.29
N PHE A 5 12.55 -14.58 11.99
CA PHE A 5 12.27 -13.40 11.18
C PHE A 5 10.93 -13.57 10.47
N LEU A 6 10.24 -12.49 10.24
CA LEU A 6 9.03 -12.46 9.43
C LEU A 6 9.25 -11.64 8.16
N ALA A 7 8.71 -12.14 7.05
CA ALA A 7 8.55 -11.35 5.84
C ALA A 7 7.05 -11.22 5.54
N ILE A 8 6.57 -9.97 5.46
CA ILE A 8 5.19 -9.64 5.11
C ILE A 8 5.18 -9.15 3.67
N ASP A 9 4.46 -9.87 2.82
CA ASP A 9 4.25 -9.51 1.42
C ASP A 9 2.80 -9.02 1.24
N GLN A 10 2.63 -7.69 1.27
CA GLN A 10 1.35 -7.04 1.05
C GLN A 10 1.13 -6.86 -0.45
N GLY A 11 0.64 -7.91 -1.11
CA GLY A 11 0.37 -7.94 -2.54
C GLY A 11 -0.99 -7.33 -2.93
N THR A 12 -1.27 -7.29 -4.23
CA THR A 12 -2.52 -6.74 -4.77
C THR A 12 -3.72 -7.66 -4.56
N THR A 13 -3.52 -8.97 -4.64
CA THR A 13 -4.61 -9.97 -4.53
C THR A 13 -4.66 -10.67 -3.19
N SER A 14 -3.57 -10.60 -2.44
CA SER A 14 -3.44 -11.28 -1.15
C SER A 14 -2.39 -10.62 -0.28
N THR A 15 -2.48 -10.84 1.02
CA THR A 15 -1.38 -10.61 1.96
C THR A 15 -0.81 -11.96 2.40
N ARG A 16 0.51 -12.04 2.53
CA ARG A 16 1.22 -13.25 2.94
C ARG A 16 2.27 -12.90 3.98
N THR A 17 2.38 -13.75 5.00
CA THR A 17 3.47 -13.71 5.98
C THR A 17 4.25 -15.01 5.90
N VAL A 18 5.57 -14.92 5.85
CA VAL A 18 6.49 -16.06 5.87
C VAL A 18 7.34 -15.99 7.12
N LEU A 19 7.44 -17.11 7.82
CA LEU A 19 8.30 -17.30 8.99
C LEU A 19 9.62 -17.91 8.55
N TYR A 20 10.72 -17.30 8.97
CA TYR A 20 12.09 -17.78 8.71
C TYR A 20 12.79 -18.12 10.02
N GLY A 21 13.58 -19.19 9.98
CA GLY A 21 14.53 -19.53 11.05
C GLY A 21 15.79 -18.66 11.03
N SER A 22 16.67 -18.85 12.01
CA SER A 22 17.94 -18.09 12.16
C SER A 22 18.89 -18.23 10.97
N ASN A 23 18.77 -19.30 10.19
CA ASN A 23 19.54 -19.55 8.98
C ASN A 23 18.84 -19.03 7.69
N PHE A 24 17.77 -18.24 7.83
CA PHE A 24 16.94 -17.73 6.75
C PHE A 24 16.24 -18.82 5.89
N THR A 25 16.07 -20.03 6.43
CA THR A 25 15.22 -21.04 5.82
C THR A 25 13.75 -20.71 6.12
N ALA A 26 12.90 -20.72 5.11
CA ALA A 26 11.46 -20.58 5.29
C ALA A 26 10.91 -21.82 6.01
N LEU A 27 10.28 -21.60 7.15
CA LEU A 27 9.73 -22.65 8.01
C LEU A 27 8.25 -22.87 7.78
N ASP A 28 7.49 -21.78 7.65
CA ASP A 28 6.04 -21.83 7.46
C ASP A 28 5.54 -20.52 6.83
N GLN A 29 4.31 -20.53 6.32
CA GLN A 29 3.67 -19.32 5.78
C GLN A 29 2.17 -19.34 5.99
N ASN A 30 1.58 -18.15 5.99
CA ASN A 30 0.13 -17.95 5.93
C ASN A 30 -0.19 -16.87 4.89
N GLN A 31 -1.28 -17.08 4.12
CA GLN A 31 -1.72 -16.18 3.07
C GLN A 31 -3.25 -16.05 3.09
N ILE A 32 -3.75 -14.82 2.93
CA ILE A 32 -5.18 -14.52 2.88
C ILE A 32 -5.43 -13.60 1.67
N GLU A 33 -6.43 -13.92 0.87
CA GLU A 33 -6.85 -13.12 -0.27
C GLU A 33 -7.48 -11.78 0.18
N ILE A 34 -7.26 -10.73 -0.61
CA ILE A 34 -7.82 -9.39 -0.42
C ILE A 34 -8.87 -9.13 -1.49
N ARG A 35 -10.01 -8.60 -1.06
CA ARG A 35 -11.09 -8.25 -1.99
C ARG A 35 -10.73 -7.02 -2.80
N GLN A 36 -10.92 -7.12 -4.12
CA GLN A 36 -10.83 -5.99 -5.04
C GLN A 36 -12.22 -5.41 -5.33
N TYR A 37 -12.32 -4.10 -5.43
CA TYR A 37 -13.56 -3.37 -5.71
C TYR A 37 -13.42 -2.59 -7.01
N TYR A 38 -14.42 -2.67 -7.86
CA TYR A 38 -14.49 -2.02 -9.17
C TYR A 38 -15.75 -1.15 -9.26
N PRO A 39 -15.82 -0.01 -8.54
CA PRO A 39 -17.06 0.77 -8.42
C PRO A 39 -17.51 1.42 -9.74
N ARG A 40 -16.57 1.66 -10.66
CA ARG A 40 -16.83 2.23 -12.00
C ARG A 40 -15.79 1.70 -12.99
N PRO A 41 -16.03 1.79 -14.31
CA PRO A 41 -15.04 1.45 -15.32
C PRO A 41 -13.72 2.20 -15.08
N GLY A 42 -12.61 1.47 -15.05
CA GLY A 42 -11.27 2.02 -14.80
C GLY A 42 -10.93 2.28 -13.33
N TYR A 43 -11.85 2.12 -12.39
CA TYR A 43 -11.59 2.25 -10.96
C TYR A 43 -11.21 0.90 -10.37
N VAL A 44 -10.14 0.89 -9.57
CA VAL A 44 -9.68 -0.29 -8.82
C VAL A 44 -9.37 0.14 -7.39
N GLU A 45 -10.07 -0.44 -6.42
CA GLU A 45 -9.99 -0.03 -5.03
C GLU A 45 -9.82 -1.21 -4.08
N HIS A 46 -9.17 -0.97 -2.94
CA HIS A 46 -9.13 -1.88 -1.80
C HIS A 46 -9.70 -1.22 -0.55
N ASP A 47 -10.21 -2.03 0.37
CA ASP A 47 -10.51 -1.59 1.72
C ASP A 47 -9.23 -1.60 2.55
N ALA A 48 -8.82 -0.41 3.04
CA ALA A 48 -7.57 -0.28 3.79
C ALA A 48 -7.65 -0.96 5.17
N GLN A 49 -8.84 -1.01 5.78
CA GLN A 49 -9.03 -1.72 7.03
C GLN A 49 -8.94 -3.24 6.81
N GLU A 50 -9.53 -3.74 5.73
CA GLU A 50 -9.40 -5.17 5.35
C GLU A 50 -7.93 -5.56 5.13
N ILE A 51 -7.13 -4.71 4.48
CA ILE A 51 -5.68 -4.94 4.30
C ILE A 51 -5.00 -5.09 5.66
N TRP A 52 -5.25 -4.15 6.58
CA TRP A 52 -4.69 -4.18 7.93
C TRP A 52 -5.09 -5.44 8.69
N ASP A 53 -6.39 -5.73 8.76
CA ASP A 53 -6.93 -6.86 9.53
C ASP A 53 -6.41 -8.20 9.03
N LYS A 54 -6.35 -8.38 7.70
CA LYS A 54 -5.83 -9.61 7.10
C LYS A 54 -4.31 -9.73 7.27
N THR A 55 -3.57 -8.64 7.16
CA THR A 55 -2.13 -8.65 7.42
C THR A 55 -1.85 -9.05 8.86
N PHE A 56 -2.55 -8.44 9.82
CA PHE A 56 -2.42 -8.79 11.23
C PHE A 56 -2.81 -10.24 11.49
N SER A 57 -3.90 -10.72 10.86
CA SER A 57 -4.35 -12.09 10.97
C SER A 57 -3.33 -13.10 10.42
N THR A 58 -2.65 -12.80 9.30
CA THR A 58 -1.61 -13.71 8.77
C THR A 58 -0.44 -13.84 9.73
N VAL A 59 -0.03 -12.75 10.40
CA VAL A 59 1.03 -12.77 11.40
C VAL A 59 0.59 -13.56 12.64
N SER A 60 -0.54 -13.19 13.24
CA SER A 60 -1.04 -13.80 14.48
C SER A 60 -1.22 -15.31 14.35
N SER A 61 -1.93 -15.73 13.28
CA SER A 61 -2.17 -17.15 13.04
C SER A 61 -0.89 -17.93 12.77
N LEU A 62 0.10 -17.32 12.14
CA LEU A 62 1.38 -17.97 11.87
C LEU A 62 2.18 -18.18 13.15
N LEU A 63 2.21 -17.19 14.05
CA LEU A 63 2.86 -17.30 15.34
C LEU A 63 2.16 -18.35 16.23
N GLU A 64 0.83 -18.29 16.34
CA GLU A 64 0.02 -19.23 17.09
C GLU A 64 0.23 -20.68 16.62
N LYS A 65 0.14 -20.91 15.31
CA LYS A 65 0.34 -22.23 14.70
C LYS A 65 1.70 -22.85 15.02
N ASN A 66 2.73 -22.01 15.13
CA ASN A 66 4.10 -22.45 15.41
C ASN A 66 4.48 -22.38 16.91
N GLY A 67 3.53 -22.04 17.80
CA GLY A 67 3.77 -21.92 19.24
C GLY A 67 4.81 -20.86 19.60
N LEU A 68 4.87 -19.77 18.83
CA LEU A 68 5.85 -18.70 18.98
C LEU A 68 5.24 -17.48 19.67
N ASP A 69 6.02 -16.85 20.55
CA ASP A 69 5.74 -15.55 21.11
C ASP A 69 6.39 -14.44 20.24
N ALA A 70 5.76 -13.27 20.20
CA ALA A 70 6.25 -12.13 19.44
C ALA A 70 7.67 -11.69 19.85
N SER A 71 8.08 -11.92 21.11
CA SER A 71 9.43 -11.63 21.62
C SER A 71 10.53 -12.50 20.97
N GLN A 72 10.15 -13.59 20.30
CA GLN A 72 11.07 -14.46 19.58
C GLN A 72 11.34 -13.98 18.15
N ILE A 73 10.60 -12.95 17.67
CA ILE A 73 10.79 -12.35 16.37
C ILE A 73 11.79 -11.21 16.48
N ILE A 74 12.93 -11.35 15.82
CA ILE A 74 14.03 -10.38 15.86
C ILE A 74 13.76 -9.20 14.94
N SER A 75 13.19 -9.48 13.75
CA SER A 75 12.96 -8.44 12.75
C SER A 75 11.82 -8.84 11.81
N ILE A 76 11.16 -7.82 11.25
CA ILE A 76 10.09 -7.95 10.26
C ILE A 76 10.48 -7.16 9.03
N GLY A 77 10.56 -7.85 7.88
CA GLY A 77 10.66 -7.21 6.56
C GLY A 77 9.27 -7.07 5.95
N ILE A 78 8.99 -5.91 5.33
CA ILE A 78 7.70 -5.64 4.69
C ILE A 78 7.92 -5.21 3.26
N THR A 79 7.22 -5.84 2.33
CA THR A 79 7.01 -5.32 0.96
C THR A 79 5.54 -4.99 0.76
N ASN A 80 5.25 -4.00 -0.09
CA ASN A 80 3.91 -3.44 -0.24
C ASN A 80 3.47 -3.36 -1.71
N GLN A 81 2.21 -2.98 -1.91
CA GLN A 81 1.69 -2.58 -3.22
C GLN A 81 2.21 -1.17 -3.56
N ARG A 82 3.30 -1.09 -4.31
CA ARG A 82 3.83 0.21 -4.77
C ARG A 82 2.78 0.97 -5.55
N GLU A 83 2.75 2.30 -5.39
CA GLU A 83 1.83 3.23 -6.07
C GLU A 83 0.33 3.05 -5.71
N THR A 84 -0.02 2.15 -4.79
CA THR A 84 -1.33 2.14 -4.15
C THR A 84 -1.34 3.17 -3.03
N ILE A 85 -2.32 4.06 -3.02
CA ILE A 85 -2.39 5.14 -2.02
C ILE A 85 -3.60 4.99 -1.12
N VAL A 86 -3.41 5.35 0.15
CA VAL A 86 -4.43 5.42 1.19
C VAL A 86 -4.40 6.79 1.84
N GLY A 87 -5.55 7.44 1.95
CA GLY A 87 -5.70 8.62 2.79
C GLY A 87 -6.38 8.23 4.11
N TRP A 88 -5.93 8.78 5.24
CA TRP A 88 -6.57 8.57 6.55
C TRP A 88 -6.62 9.85 7.35
N ASP A 89 -7.60 9.92 8.24
CA ASP A 89 -7.72 11.00 9.21
C ASP A 89 -6.68 10.85 10.31
N GLN A 90 -5.84 11.86 10.47
CA GLN A 90 -4.70 11.82 11.41
C GLN A 90 -5.14 11.67 12.87
N LYS A 91 -6.33 12.19 13.25
CA LYS A 91 -6.80 12.17 14.63
C LYS A 91 -7.41 10.83 15.01
N THR A 92 -8.14 10.23 14.07
CA THR A 92 -8.88 8.98 14.30
C THR A 92 -8.17 7.74 13.80
N GLY A 93 -7.17 7.88 12.90
CA GLY A 93 -6.53 6.78 12.21
C GLY A 93 -7.42 6.07 11.17
N LYS A 94 -8.64 6.55 10.95
CA LYS A 94 -9.59 5.91 10.04
C LYS A 94 -9.31 6.31 8.59
N PRO A 95 -9.41 5.36 7.63
CA PRO A 95 -9.36 5.70 6.23
C PRO A 95 -10.47 6.68 5.85
N ILE A 96 -10.15 7.71 5.05
CA ILE A 96 -11.12 8.68 4.51
C ILE A 96 -11.91 8.13 3.31
N GLY A 97 -11.47 7.00 2.78
CA GLY A 97 -12.07 6.28 1.67
C GLY A 97 -11.29 5.01 1.38
N ARG A 98 -11.67 4.31 0.32
CA ARG A 98 -10.91 3.14 -0.11
C ARG A 98 -9.54 3.51 -0.68
N ALA A 99 -8.57 2.62 -0.53
CA ALA A 99 -7.27 2.73 -1.17
C ALA A 99 -7.43 2.74 -2.70
N ILE A 100 -6.76 3.66 -3.37
CA ILE A 100 -6.71 3.70 -4.85
C ILE A 100 -5.53 2.86 -5.30
N VAL A 101 -5.82 1.73 -5.96
CA VAL A 101 -4.81 0.75 -6.35
C VAL A 101 -3.97 1.24 -7.53
N TRP A 102 -2.74 0.79 -7.64
CA TRP A 102 -1.82 1.14 -8.73
C TRP A 102 -2.37 0.89 -10.16
N GLN A 103 -3.29 -0.08 -10.30
CA GLN A 103 -3.97 -0.40 -11.57
C GLN A 103 -5.08 0.59 -11.94
N ASP A 104 -5.47 1.47 -11.01
CA ASP A 104 -6.57 2.41 -11.20
C ASP A 104 -6.29 3.42 -12.31
N LYS A 105 -7.28 3.70 -13.14
CA LYS A 105 -7.18 4.59 -14.30
C LYS A 105 -8.03 5.87 -14.19
N ARG A 106 -8.58 6.18 -12.99
CA ARG A 106 -9.45 7.35 -12.77
C ARG A 106 -8.80 8.68 -13.12
N THR A 107 -7.47 8.77 -13.08
CA THR A 107 -6.72 10.00 -13.36
C THR A 107 -6.16 10.09 -14.78
N THR A 108 -6.57 9.18 -15.68
CA THR A 108 -6.07 9.12 -17.07
C THR A 108 -6.25 10.44 -17.80
N ASP A 109 -7.44 11.07 -17.71
CA ASP A 109 -7.72 12.31 -18.45
C ASP A 109 -6.93 13.50 -17.87
N TYR A 110 -6.70 13.52 -16.57
CA TYR A 110 -5.82 14.51 -15.95
C TYR A 110 -4.37 14.36 -16.46
N CYS A 111 -3.84 13.14 -16.50
CA CYS A 111 -2.51 12.87 -17.06
C CYS A 111 -2.41 13.29 -18.54
N LYS A 112 -3.43 13.00 -19.35
CA LYS A 112 -3.50 13.44 -20.76
C LYS A 112 -3.46 14.97 -20.87
N THR A 113 -4.23 15.67 -20.02
CA THR A 113 -4.24 17.14 -20.02
C THR A 113 -2.85 17.70 -19.76
N LEU A 114 -2.13 17.19 -18.75
CA LEU A 114 -0.78 17.62 -18.46
C LEU A 114 0.22 17.30 -19.59
N LYS A 115 0.08 16.14 -20.24
CA LYS A 115 0.87 15.81 -21.44
C LYS A 115 0.67 16.79 -22.56
N ASN A 116 -0.58 17.15 -22.85
CA ASN A 116 -0.93 18.13 -23.90
C ASN A 116 -0.40 19.54 -23.58
N GLN A 117 -0.19 19.85 -22.30
CA GLN A 117 0.42 21.11 -21.84
C GLN A 117 1.96 21.06 -21.86
N GLY A 118 2.58 19.93 -22.27
CA GLY A 118 4.03 19.79 -22.35
C GLY A 118 4.73 19.52 -21.01
N VAL A 119 3.97 19.29 -19.92
CA VAL A 119 4.52 19.09 -18.56
C VAL A 119 5.29 17.78 -18.43
N GLU A 120 5.03 16.77 -19.28
CA GLU A 120 5.66 15.45 -19.17
C GLU A 120 7.18 15.51 -19.27
N LYS A 121 7.73 16.42 -20.12
CA LYS A 121 9.18 16.57 -20.26
C LYS A 121 9.83 16.98 -18.94
N GLU A 122 9.26 17.95 -18.25
CA GLU A 122 9.77 18.41 -16.94
C GLU A 122 9.69 17.30 -15.88
N VAL A 123 8.59 16.52 -15.88
CA VAL A 123 8.42 15.38 -14.95
C VAL A 123 9.50 14.35 -15.20
N ILE A 124 9.75 13.97 -16.46
CA ILE A 124 10.80 12.99 -16.80
C ILE A 124 12.18 13.49 -16.38
N GLU A 125 12.51 14.76 -16.66
CA GLU A 125 13.79 15.34 -16.31
C GLU A 125 14.07 15.35 -14.79
N LYS A 126 13.01 15.59 -13.98
CA LYS A 126 13.13 15.68 -12.52
C LYS A 126 13.03 14.33 -11.80
N THR A 127 12.31 13.38 -12.35
CA THR A 127 11.94 12.14 -11.63
C THR A 127 12.35 10.86 -12.34
N GLY A 128 12.61 10.91 -13.64
CA GLY A 128 12.80 9.74 -14.48
C GLY A 128 11.49 9.00 -14.81
N LEU A 129 10.32 9.52 -14.37
CA LEU A 129 9.02 8.85 -14.52
C LEU A 129 8.15 9.53 -15.57
N LEU A 130 7.27 8.75 -16.19
CA LEU A 130 6.24 9.26 -17.12
C LEU A 130 5.07 9.88 -16.37
N LEU A 131 4.29 10.72 -17.05
CA LEU A 131 2.95 11.11 -16.60
C LEU A 131 1.96 9.98 -16.87
N ASP A 132 1.73 9.12 -15.88
CA ASP A 132 0.81 7.99 -16.00
C ASP A 132 -0.07 7.87 -14.75
N PRO A 133 -1.34 7.47 -14.85
CA PRO A 133 -2.21 7.21 -13.70
C PRO A 133 -1.68 6.11 -12.76
N TYR A 134 -0.72 5.31 -13.21
CA TYR A 134 0.00 4.35 -12.36
C TYR A 134 0.63 5.03 -11.14
N PHE A 135 1.29 6.17 -11.32
CA PHE A 135 2.04 6.86 -10.27
C PHE A 135 1.14 7.62 -9.28
N SER A 136 1.60 7.74 -8.04
CA SER A 136 0.82 8.26 -6.91
C SER A 136 0.42 9.72 -7.03
N ALA A 137 1.22 10.57 -7.68
CA ALA A 137 0.99 12.02 -7.70
C ALA A 137 -0.40 12.42 -8.24
N SER A 138 -0.83 11.82 -9.34
CA SER A 138 -2.15 12.10 -9.93
C SER A 138 -3.30 11.62 -9.05
N LYS A 139 -3.12 10.50 -8.34
CA LYS A 139 -4.10 9.97 -7.38
C LYS A 139 -4.20 10.85 -6.13
N LEU A 140 -3.08 11.38 -5.62
CA LEU A 140 -3.07 12.35 -4.51
C LEU A 140 -3.84 13.62 -4.88
N ARG A 141 -3.63 14.14 -6.10
CA ARG A 141 -4.41 15.26 -6.60
C ARG A 141 -5.90 14.93 -6.62
N TRP A 142 -6.27 13.75 -7.13
CA TRP A 142 -7.67 13.32 -7.17
C TRP A 142 -8.27 13.23 -5.75
N LEU A 143 -7.55 12.69 -4.77
CA LEU A 143 -8.00 12.67 -3.37
C LEU A 143 -8.24 14.07 -2.84
N ASN A 144 -7.33 15.01 -3.07
CA ASN A 144 -7.47 16.39 -2.64
C ASN A 144 -8.71 17.07 -3.26
N ASP A 145 -8.99 16.81 -4.52
CA ASP A 145 -10.11 17.42 -5.24
C ASP A 145 -11.49 16.81 -4.83
N ASN A 146 -11.51 15.56 -4.37
CA ASN A 146 -12.75 14.83 -4.09
C ASN A 146 -13.08 14.68 -2.58
N PHE A 147 -12.11 14.85 -1.69
CA PHE A 147 -12.32 14.76 -0.25
C PHE A 147 -11.99 16.11 0.42
N LYS A 148 -13.02 16.86 0.82
CA LYS A 148 -12.86 18.17 1.48
C LYS A 148 -12.03 18.07 2.78
N ALA A 149 -12.05 16.94 3.47
CA ALA A 149 -11.25 16.71 4.67
C ALA A 149 -9.74 16.73 4.39
N VAL A 150 -9.30 16.42 3.17
CA VAL A 150 -7.89 16.41 2.76
C VAL A 150 -7.38 17.82 2.46
N SER A 151 -8.24 18.72 1.97
CA SER A 151 -7.86 20.10 1.61
C SER A 151 -7.49 20.98 2.80
N TYR A 152 -7.83 20.58 4.04
CA TYR A 152 -7.49 21.29 5.28
C TYR A 152 -6.36 20.64 6.10
N THR A 153 -5.90 19.45 5.71
CA THR A 153 -4.77 18.78 6.36
C THR A 153 -3.56 18.86 5.47
N HIS A 154 -2.41 19.29 6.03
CA HIS A 154 -1.14 19.24 5.33
C HIS A 154 -0.86 17.78 4.97
N LEU A 155 -0.75 17.49 3.67
CA LEU A 155 -0.22 16.21 3.18
C LEU A 155 1.27 16.15 3.57
N THR A 156 1.54 15.60 4.74
CA THR A 156 2.89 15.16 5.07
C THR A 156 3.09 13.80 4.42
N LEU A 157 3.78 13.78 3.29
CA LEU A 157 4.34 12.53 2.76
C LEU A 157 5.34 12.01 3.79
N PRO A 158 5.29 10.73 4.18
CA PRO A 158 6.37 10.17 4.99
C PRO A 158 7.66 10.29 4.19
N THR A 159 8.60 11.07 4.69
CA THR A 159 9.94 11.13 4.12
C THR A 159 10.63 9.85 4.52
N ILE A 160 10.73 8.91 3.59
CA ILE A 160 11.58 7.74 3.79
C ILE A 160 13.01 8.22 3.61
N TYR A 161 13.73 8.39 4.69
CA TYR A 161 15.18 8.55 4.65
C TYR A 161 15.78 7.17 4.35
N SER A 162 16.37 7.03 3.20
CA SER A 162 17.25 5.90 2.86
C SER A 162 18.63 6.11 3.46
#